data_9f312731cb16f1434f7693ad413551a1
#
_entry.id   9f312731cb16f1434f7693ad413551a1
#
_cell.length_a   1.000
_cell.length_b   1.000
_cell.length_c   1.000
_cell.angle_alpha   90.00
_cell.angle_beta   90.00
_cell.angle_gamma   90.00
#
_symmetry.space_group_name_H-M   'P 1'
#
loop_
_entity.id
_entity.type
_entity.pdbx_description
1 polymer ?
#
loop_
_entity_poly.entity_id
_entity_poly.type
_entity_poly.pdbx_seq_one_letter_code
_entity_poly.pdbx_strand_id
1 'polypeptide(L)'
;MEKIMIINASPRAPKSNSQKYAALFEQYSRVPTQYFNLTKKNHADLCSVMKDFSDLLFVFPLYADGIPSTLLWFLKSLQEYPLQHKPVVSVLINCGFIEPEQNDVAVEMVRLFCEENGYPFGSVLRIGSGEAILATPFQFLVRRKIKKLAKCVATHRRQNLRVTMPITKKMFLRASTIYWVNYGKKNGITKEQMECMQIENGTFDS
;
A
#
# COMPACT_ATOMS: atom_id res chain seq x y z
N MET A 1 -18.40 13.87 -13.72
CA MET A 1 -17.61 12.90 -14.51
C MET A 1 -16.89 11.98 -13.53
N GLU A 2 -16.99 10.66 -13.70
CA GLU A 2 -16.27 9.73 -12.85
C GLU A 2 -14.76 9.89 -13.06
N LYS A 3 -14.02 10.10 -11.99
CA LYS A 3 -12.55 10.25 -12.00
C LYS A 3 -11.98 9.70 -10.72
N ILE A 4 -10.89 8.93 -10.81
CA ILE A 4 -10.26 8.27 -9.66
C ILE A 4 -9.00 9.04 -9.26
N MET A 5 -8.92 9.44 -8.00
CA MET A 5 -7.71 9.95 -7.38
C MET A 5 -6.91 8.79 -6.80
N ILE A 6 -5.68 8.59 -7.26
CA ILE A 6 -4.78 7.57 -6.71
C ILE A 6 -3.76 8.27 -5.82
N ILE A 7 -3.77 7.96 -4.53
CA ILE A 7 -2.82 8.50 -3.54
C ILE A 7 -1.83 7.39 -3.13
N ASN A 8 -0.58 7.53 -3.56
CA ASN A 8 0.51 6.70 -3.06
C ASN A 8 1.00 7.25 -1.72
N ALA A 9 0.66 6.56 -0.63
CA ALA A 9 1.05 6.92 0.73
C ALA A 9 2.27 6.10 1.23
N SER A 10 3.09 5.57 0.33
CA SER A 10 4.33 4.90 0.72
C SER A 10 5.34 5.90 1.25
N PRO A 11 5.99 5.64 2.41
CA PRO A 11 7.10 6.47 2.90
C PRO A 11 8.30 6.54 1.94
N ARG A 12 8.41 5.57 1.01
CA ARG A 12 9.46 5.51 -0.02
C ARG A 12 9.03 6.09 -1.37
N ALA A 13 7.89 6.80 -1.44
CA ALA A 13 7.49 7.44 -2.69
C ALA A 13 8.55 8.48 -3.13
N PRO A 14 8.81 8.64 -4.44
CA PRO A 14 8.17 7.97 -5.58
C PRO A 14 8.71 6.58 -5.94
N LYS A 15 9.82 6.13 -5.36
CA LYS A 15 10.46 4.83 -5.68
C LYS A 15 9.99 3.74 -4.71
N SER A 16 8.80 3.18 -4.92
CA SER A 16 8.23 2.16 -4.04
C SER A 16 7.51 1.06 -4.83
N ASN A 17 7.27 -0.09 -4.18
CA ASN A 17 6.41 -1.12 -4.77
C ASN A 17 4.95 -0.64 -4.88
N SER A 18 4.50 0.21 -3.96
CA SER A 18 3.17 0.84 -4.05
C SER A 18 3.01 1.64 -5.34
N GLN A 19 4.05 2.35 -5.81
CA GLN A 19 4.03 3.03 -7.11
C GLN A 19 3.83 2.04 -8.27
N LYS A 20 4.52 0.89 -8.25
CA LYS A 20 4.36 -0.14 -9.30
C LYS A 20 2.94 -0.70 -9.32
N TYR A 21 2.32 -0.90 -8.15
CA TYR A 21 0.93 -1.34 -8.04
C TYR A 21 -0.05 -0.28 -8.51
N ALA A 22 0.19 0.99 -8.18
CA ALA A 22 -0.60 2.11 -8.66
C ALA A 22 -0.56 2.21 -10.19
N ALA A 23 0.62 2.12 -10.79
CA ALA A 23 0.79 2.13 -12.25
C ALA A 23 0.06 0.96 -12.94
N LEU A 24 0.06 -0.24 -12.33
CA LEU A 24 -0.74 -1.36 -12.83
C LEU A 24 -2.25 -1.08 -12.72
N PHE A 25 -2.70 -0.42 -11.66
CA PHE A 25 -4.11 -0.03 -11.54
C PHE A 25 -4.49 0.98 -12.61
N GLU A 26 -3.69 2.01 -12.85
CA GLU A 26 -3.90 2.99 -13.92
C GLU A 26 -4.00 2.31 -15.29
N GLN A 27 -3.10 1.37 -15.59
CA GLN A 27 -3.12 0.61 -16.84
C GLN A 27 -4.43 -0.18 -17.05
N TYR A 28 -5.07 -0.66 -15.99
CA TYR A 28 -6.29 -1.46 -16.06
C TYR A 28 -7.58 -0.66 -15.81
N SER A 29 -7.45 0.58 -15.38
CA SER A 29 -8.61 1.45 -15.16
C SER A 29 -9.27 1.82 -16.50
N ARG A 30 -10.61 1.79 -16.51
CA ARG A 30 -11.43 2.29 -17.63
C ARG A 30 -11.97 3.70 -17.35
N VAL A 31 -11.79 4.17 -16.12
CA VAL A 31 -12.16 5.51 -15.66
C VAL A 31 -10.89 6.34 -15.62
N PRO A 32 -10.91 7.61 -16.01
CA PRO A 32 -9.75 8.49 -15.90
C PRO A 32 -9.17 8.50 -14.50
N THR A 33 -7.84 8.40 -14.40
CA THR A 33 -7.10 8.38 -13.12
C THR A 33 -6.18 9.59 -13.05
N GLN A 34 -5.89 10.03 -11.82
CA GLN A 34 -4.83 10.99 -11.57
C GLN A 34 -4.03 10.53 -10.34
N TYR A 35 -2.72 10.41 -10.52
CA TYR A 35 -1.80 9.89 -9.51
C TYR A 35 -1.14 11.01 -8.72
N PHE A 36 -1.05 10.81 -7.39
CA PHE A 36 -0.39 11.72 -6.46
C PHE A 36 0.49 10.94 -5.48
N ASN A 37 1.66 11.49 -5.17
CA ASN A 37 2.44 11.03 -4.02
C ASN A 37 2.04 11.82 -2.78
N LEU A 38 1.71 11.13 -1.71
CA LEU A 38 1.45 11.75 -0.42
C LEU A 38 2.78 12.13 0.24
N THR A 39 2.88 13.37 0.69
CA THR A 39 4.03 13.91 1.42
C THR A 39 3.55 14.68 2.64
N LYS A 40 4.43 14.96 3.59
CA LYS A 40 4.09 15.78 4.77
C LYS A 40 3.66 17.22 4.43
N LYS A 41 3.91 17.69 3.20
CA LYS A 41 3.74 19.10 2.81
C LYS A 41 2.52 19.37 1.93
N ASN A 42 1.89 18.33 1.36
CA ASN A 42 0.84 18.50 0.33
C ASN A 42 -0.55 18.07 0.77
N HIS A 43 -0.81 17.92 2.07
CA HIS A 43 -2.11 17.47 2.57
C HIS A 43 -3.22 18.44 2.16
N ALA A 44 -3.05 19.74 2.41
CA ALA A 44 -4.04 20.76 2.07
C ALA A 44 -4.33 20.83 0.56
N ASP A 45 -3.28 20.75 -0.27
CA ASP A 45 -3.43 20.74 -1.74
C ASP A 45 -4.24 19.53 -2.19
N LEU A 46 -3.95 18.33 -1.65
CA LEU A 46 -4.69 17.11 -1.97
C LEU A 46 -6.14 17.20 -1.50
N CYS A 47 -6.40 17.72 -0.32
CA CYS A 47 -7.77 17.95 0.15
C CYS A 47 -8.54 18.90 -0.77
N SER A 48 -7.90 19.98 -1.23
CA SER A 48 -8.55 20.98 -2.10
C SER A 48 -8.99 20.44 -3.45
N VAL A 49 -8.19 19.55 -4.05
CA VAL A 49 -8.49 18.95 -5.38
C VAL A 49 -9.38 17.72 -5.28
N MET A 50 -9.53 17.11 -4.09
CA MET A 50 -10.29 15.86 -3.91
C MET A 50 -11.76 15.98 -4.31
N LYS A 51 -12.35 17.19 -4.21
CA LYS A 51 -13.73 17.47 -4.63
C LYS A 51 -14.03 17.17 -6.10
N ASP A 52 -12.98 17.11 -6.93
CA ASP A 52 -13.08 16.88 -8.37
C ASP A 52 -13.08 15.37 -8.73
N PHE A 53 -13.06 14.49 -7.72
CA PHE A 53 -12.97 13.05 -7.87
C PHE A 53 -14.18 12.35 -7.27
N SER A 54 -14.68 11.33 -7.98
CA SER A 54 -15.74 10.43 -7.48
C SER A 54 -15.20 9.33 -6.59
N ASP A 55 -13.95 8.94 -6.81
CA ASP A 55 -13.31 7.80 -6.16
C ASP A 55 -11.89 8.14 -5.71
N LEU A 56 -11.51 7.58 -4.58
CA LEU A 56 -10.19 7.67 -3.98
C LEU A 56 -9.61 6.27 -3.78
N LEU A 57 -8.43 6.02 -4.37
CA LEU A 57 -7.67 4.79 -4.13
C LEU A 57 -6.43 5.12 -3.32
N PHE A 58 -6.40 4.68 -2.06
CA PHE A 58 -5.18 4.66 -1.28
C PHE A 58 -4.31 3.47 -1.66
N VAL A 59 -3.03 3.73 -1.99
CA VAL A 59 -2.03 2.69 -2.30
C VAL A 59 -0.85 2.86 -1.35
N PHE A 60 -0.63 1.86 -0.47
CA PHE A 60 0.41 1.98 0.56
C PHE A 60 0.92 0.61 1.01
N PRO A 61 2.13 0.55 1.60
CA PRO A 61 2.62 -0.65 2.26
C PRO A 61 2.10 -0.74 3.70
N LEU A 62 1.98 -1.95 4.23
CA LEU A 62 1.89 -2.17 5.67
C LEU A 62 3.16 -1.61 6.34
N TYR A 63 3.01 -0.83 7.38
CA TYR A 63 4.13 -0.21 8.10
C TYR A 63 3.89 -0.29 9.59
N ALA A 64 4.79 -0.99 10.32
CA ALA A 64 4.64 -1.24 11.77
C ALA A 64 3.21 -1.70 12.13
N ASP A 65 2.73 -2.75 11.45
CA ASP A 65 1.42 -3.39 11.60
C ASP A 65 0.19 -2.46 11.41
N GLY A 66 0.40 -1.28 10.84
CA GLY A 66 -0.66 -0.30 10.59
C GLY A 66 -0.46 0.47 9.29
N ILE A 67 -1.15 1.62 9.20
CA ILE A 67 -0.97 2.56 8.09
C ILE A 67 0.28 3.41 8.28
N PRO A 68 0.96 3.86 7.20
CA PRO A 68 2.07 4.80 7.31
C PRO A 68 1.67 6.10 8.02
N SER A 69 2.56 6.66 8.84
CA SER A 69 2.29 7.90 9.58
C SER A 69 1.88 9.08 8.69
N THR A 70 2.43 9.17 7.48
CA THR A 70 2.01 10.20 6.50
C THR A 70 0.55 10.04 6.10
N LEU A 71 0.06 8.78 5.94
CA LEU A 71 -1.36 8.53 5.67
C LEU A 71 -2.22 8.88 6.89
N LEU A 72 -1.79 8.51 8.09
CA LEU A 72 -2.50 8.86 9.33
C LEU A 72 -2.70 10.37 9.46
N TRP A 73 -1.64 11.15 9.23
CA TRP A 73 -1.73 12.62 9.26
C TRP A 73 -2.63 13.17 8.16
N PHE A 74 -2.62 12.57 6.98
CA PHE A 74 -3.52 12.97 5.90
C PHE A 74 -5.00 12.70 6.25
N LEU A 75 -5.30 11.55 6.85
CA LEU A 75 -6.65 11.25 7.33
C LEU A 75 -7.13 12.27 8.38
N LYS A 76 -6.24 12.71 9.29
CA LYS A 76 -6.54 13.80 10.23
C LYS A 76 -6.82 15.10 9.50
N SER A 77 -6.04 15.46 8.49
CA SER A 77 -6.30 16.65 7.67
C SER A 77 -7.67 16.60 6.99
N LEU A 78 -8.11 15.41 6.53
CA LEU A 78 -9.45 15.25 5.95
C LEU A 78 -10.59 15.44 6.96
N GLN A 79 -10.36 15.19 8.24
CA GLN A 79 -11.34 15.49 9.31
C GLN A 79 -11.48 17.01 9.52
N GLU A 80 -10.37 17.76 9.42
CA GLU A 80 -10.34 19.20 9.58
C GLU A 80 -10.91 19.95 8.36
N TYR A 81 -10.88 19.34 7.17
CA TYR A 81 -11.40 19.87 5.90
C TYR A 81 -12.56 19.03 5.37
N PRO A 82 -13.74 19.10 5.97
CA PRO A 82 -14.86 18.28 5.57
C PRO A 82 -15.33 18.60 4.15
N LEU A 83 -15.31 17.61 3.27
CA LEU A 83 -15.80 17.75 1.90
C LEU A 83 -17.33 17.67 1.87
N GLN A 84 -17.96 18.49 1.04
CA GLN A 84 -19.41 18.42 0.78
C GLN A 84 -19.77 17.11 0.06
N HIS A 85 -18.95 16.74 -0.92
CA HIS A 85 -19.05 15.45 -1.63
C HIS A 85 -17.85 14.58 -1.28
N LYS A 86 -18.11 13.41 -0.69
CA LYS A 86 -17.08 12.50 -0.24
C LYS A 86 -16.89 11.39 -1.26
N PRO A 87 -15.69 11.22 -1.84
CA PRO A 87 -15.42 10.15 -2.79
C PRO A 87 -15.52 8.77 -2.13
N VAL A 88 -15.78 7.74 -2.93
CA VAL A 88 -15.72 6.35 -2.48
C VAL A 88 -14.27 5.95 -2.25
N VAL A 89 -13.94 5.54 -1.02
CA VAL A 89 -12.57 5.19 -0.62
C VAL A 89 -12.31 3.71 -0.83
N SER A 90 -11.37 3.38 -1.70
CA SER A 90 -10.86 2.01 -1.92
C SER A 90 -9.40 1.89 -1.48
N VAL A 91 -8.96 0.67 -1.19
CA VAL A 91 -7.61 0.41 -0.66
C VAL A 91 -6.88 -0.65 -1.47
N LEU A 92 -5.63 -0.37 -1.83
CA LEU A 92 -4.66 -1.32 -2.32
C LEU A 92 -3.46 -1.30 -1.37
N ILE A 93 -3.30 -2.36 -0.60
CA ILE A 93 -2.24 -2.47 0.40
C ILE A 93 -1.34 -3.68 0.13
N ASN A 94 -0.07 -3.55 0.43
CA ASN A 94 0.92 -4.61 0.28
C ASN A 94 1.79 -4.77 1.52
N CYS A 95 2.23 -6.00 1.81
CA CYS A 95 3.19 -6.29 2.87
C CYS A 95 4.28 -7.26 2.38
N GLY A 96 5.38 -7.31 3.11
CA GLY A 96 6.49 -8.25 2.85
C GLY A 96 6.17 -9.69 3.29
N PHE A 97 5.18 -9.91 4.13
CA PHE A 97 4.77 -11.24 4.59
C PHE A 97 4.08 -12.06 3.50
N ILE A 98 4.14 -13.38 3.61
CA ILE A 98 3.43 -14.25 2.67
C ILE A 98 1.91 -14.22 2.92
N GLU A 99 1.50 -13.99 4.15
CA GLU A 99 0.11 -13.92 4.57
C GLU A 99 -0.48 -12.53 4.27
N PRO A 100 -1.41 -12.39 3.31
CA PRO A 100 -2.04 -11.09 3.02
C PRO A 100 -2.93 -10.58 4.16
N GLU A 101 -3.30 -11.44 5.11
CA GLU A 101 -4.07 -11.13 6.32
C GLU A 101 -3.33 -10.17 7.26
N GLN A 102 -2.00 -10.12 7.20
CA GLN A 102 -1.20 -9.14 7.96
C GLN A 102 -1.62 -7.69 7.67
N ASN A 103 -2.25 -7.46 6.54
CA ASN A 103 -2.76 -6.14 6.17
C ASN A 103 -4.12 -5.80 6.81
N ASP A 104 -4.76 -6.71 7.54
CA ASP A 104 -6.15 -6.54 7.98
C ASP A 104 -6.32 -5.35 8.93
N VAL A 105 -5.43 -5.18 9.91
CA VAL A 105 -5.47 -4.05 10.86
C VAL A 105 -5.38 -2.70 10.14
N ALA A 106 -4.44 -2.55 9.21
CA ALA A 106 -4.28 -1.31 8.46
C ALA A 106 -5.49 -0.99 7.57
N VAL A 107 -6.15 -1.99 7.01
CA VAL A 107 -7.42 -1.82 6.27
C VAL A 107 -8.54 -1.38 7.19
N GLU A 108 -8.65 -2.00 8.38
CA GLU A 108 -9.67 -1.62 9.37
C GLU A 108 -9.48 -0.18 9.86
N MET A 109 -8.25 0.30 10.04
CA MET A 109 -7.99 1.71 10.38
C MET A 109 -8.58 2.65 9.33
N VAL A 110 -8.42 2.36 8.03
CA VAL A 110 -9.01 3.17 6.96
C VAL A 110 -10.53 3.02 6.92
N ARG A 111 -11.05 1.82 7.16
CA ARG A 111 -12.51 1.57 7.19
C ARG A 111 -13.19 2.35 8.32
N LEU A 112 -12.64 2.28 9.52
CA LEU A 112 -13.15 3.03 10.68
C LEU A 112 -13.12 4.54 10.44
N PHE A 113 -12.02 5.05 9.89
CA PHE A 113 -11.96 6.45 9.47
C PHE A 113 -13.12 6.81 8.52
N CYS A 114 -13.37 5.96 7.51
CA CYS A 114 -14.47 6.19 6.56
C CYS A 114 -15.83 6.21 7.25
N GLU A 115 -16.09 5.26 8.16
CA GLU A 115 -17.34 5.17 8.90
C GLU A 115 -17.58 6.41 9.78
N GLU A 116 -16.57 6.78 10.58
CA GLU A 116 -16.66 7.92 11.49
C GLU A 116 -16.80 9.27 10.76
N ASN A 117 -16.20 9.38 9.55
CA ASN A 117 -16.22 10.62 8.79
C ASN A 117 -17.20 10.59 7.60
N GLY A 118 -18.05 9.56 7.49
CA GLY A 118 -19.10 9.45 6.47
C GLY A 118 -18.60 9.31 5.04
N TYR A 119 -17.38 8.76 4.82
CA TYR A 119 -16.90 8.38 3.49
C TYR A 119 -17.46 7.01 3.10
N PRO A 120 -18.01 6.81 1.90
CA PRO A 120 -18.35 5.48 1.42
C PRO A 120 -17.09 4.62 1.31
N PHE A 121 -17.06 3.45 1.97
CA PHE A 121 -15.94 2.51 1.87
C PHE A 121 -16.17 1.52 0.73
N GLY A 122 -15.24 1.42 -0.19
CA GLY A 122 -15.32 0.67 -1.44
C GLY A 122 -14.62 -0.70 -1.39
N SER A 123 -13.81 -0.97 -2.42
CA SER A 123 -13.11 -2.24 -2.60
C SER A 123 -11.72 -2.24 -1.99
N VAL A 124 -11.28 -3.44 -1.56
CA VAL A 124 -9.95 -3.65 -0.97
C VAL A 124 -9.20 -4.75 -1.71
N LEU A 125 -7.90 -4.52 -1.96
CA LEU A 125 -6.96 -5.55 -2.39
C LEU A 125 -5.76 -5.61 -1.42
N ARG A 126 -5.59 -6.76 -0.79
CA ARG A 126 -4.45 -7.08 0.07
C ARG A 126 -3.46 -7.94 -0.69
N ILE A 127 -2.19 -7.51 -0.74
CA ILE A 127 -1.12 -8.21 -1.44
C ILE A 127 -0.09 -8.66 -0.40
N GLY A 128 0.01 -9.97 -0.21
CA GLY A 128 1.12 -10.61 0.49
C GLY A 128 2.31 -10.82 -0.43
N SER A 129 3.51 -11.05 0.12
CA SER A 129 4.76 -11.15 -0.64
C SER A 129 5.02 -9.92 -1.53
N GLY A 130 4.49 -8.77 -1.16
CA GLY A 130 4.38 -7.58 -2.01
C GLY A 130 5.70 -6.95 -2.42
N GLU A 131 6.80 -7.28 -1.75
CA GLU A 131 8.13 -6.82 -2.15
C GLU A 131 8.72 -7.64 -3.32
N ALA A 132 8.38 -8.93 -3.40
CA ALA A 132 9.00 -9.88 -4.31
C ALA A 132 8.09 -10.33 -5.45
N ILE A 133 6.79 -10.45 -5.25
CA ILE A 133 5.86 -11.11 -6.16
C ILE A 133 5.90 -10.55 -7.60
N LEU A 134 6.11 -9.23 -7.78
CA LEU A 134 6.20 -8.61 -9.10
C LEU A 134 7.47 -9.00 -9.87
N ALA A 135 8.53 -9.44 -9.17
CA ALA A 135 9.78 -9.90 -9.77
C ALA A 135 9.80 -11.42 -10.01
N THR A 136 8.69 -12.12 -9.75
CA THR A 136 8.55 -13.57 -9.91
C THR A 136 7.58 -13.90 -11.06
N PRO A 137 7.58 -15.15 -11.54
CA PRO A 137 6.56 -15.61 -12.48
C PRO A 137 5.11 -15.41 -11.98
N PHE A 138 4.91 -15.33 -10.67
CA PHE A 138 3.58 -15.14 -10.06
C PHE A 138 2.98 -13.74 -10.21
N GLN A 139 3.70 -12.79 -10.83
CA GLN A 139 3.20 -11.43 -11.09
C GLN A 139 1.84 -11.42 -11.81
N PHE A 140 1.53 -12.45 -12.62
CA PHE A 140 0.24 -12.54 -13.33
C PHE A 140 -0.95 -12.62 -12.37
N LEU A 141 -0.79 -13.24 -11.18
CA LEU A 141 -1.83 -13.31 -10.16
C LEU A 141 -2.18 -11.91 -9.64
N VAL A 142 -1.15 -11.10 -9.38
CA VAL A 142 -1.33 -9.71 -8.94
C VAL A 142 -2.00 -8.89 -10.03
N ARG A 143 -1.51 -8.97 -11.27
CA ARG A 143 -2.10 -8.26 -12.43
C ARG A 143 -3.58 -8.60 -12.59
N ARG A 144 -3.96 -9.88 -12.47
CA ARG A 144 -5.36 -10.33 -12.53
C ARG A 144 -6.21 -9.73 -11.40
N LYS A 145 -5.66 -9.66 -10.18
CA LYS A 145 -6.38 -9.09 -9.03
C LYS A 145 -6.50 -7.56 -9.11
N ILE A 146 -5.46 -6.87 -9.56
CA ILE A 146 -5.51 -5.42 -9.78
C ILE A 146 -6.52 -5.06 -10.90
N LYS A 147 -6.52 -5.83 -12.00
CA LYS A 147 -7.55 -5.68 -13.05
C LYS A 147 -8.97 -5.86 -12.50
N LYS A 148 -9.16 -6.84 -11.59
CA LYS A 148 -10.45 -7.02 -10.91
C LYS A 148 -10.77 -5.85 -9.98
N LEU A 149 -9.79 -5.34 -9.21
CA LEU A 149 -9.97 -4.16 -8.37
C LEU A 149 -10.38 -2.94 -9.19
N ALA A 150 -9.68 -2.65 -10.29
CA ALA A 150 -10.00 -1.52 -11.17
C ALA A 150 -11.45 -1.61 -11.72
N LYS A 151 -11.88 -2.81 -12.11
CA LYS A 151 -13.29 -3.03 -12.50
C LYS A 151 -14.25 -2.77 -11.34
N CYS A 152 -13.92 -3.23 -10.12
CA CYS A 152 -14.78 -3.06 -8.94
C CYS A 152 -14.90 -1.58 -8.56
N VAL A 153 -13.81 -0.82 -8.59
CA VAL A 153 -13.84 0.63 -8.33
C VAL A 153 -14.72 1.32 -9.37
N ALA A 154 -14.48 1.09 -10.66
CA ALA A 154 -15.26 1.69 -11.75
C ALA A 154 -16.76 1.32 -11.74
N THR A 155 -17.17 0.28 -11.06
CA THR A 155 -18.58 -0.14 -10.96
C THR A 155 -19.14 -0.01 -9.55
N HIS A 156 -18.44 0.65 -8.64
CA HIS A 156 -18.78 0.80 -7.22
C HIS A 156 -19.16 -0.52 -6.52
N ARG A 157 -18.63 -1.65 -6.98
CA ARG A 157 -18.82 -2.96 -6.36
C ARG A 157 -17.87 -3.13 -5.21
N ARG A 158 -18.38 -3.40 -4.02
CA ARG A 158 -17.55 -3.72 -2.86
C ARG A 158 -17.00 -5.14 -2.98
N GLN A 159 -15.68 -5.28 -3.03
CA GLN A 159 -14.98 -6.56 -3.08
C GLN A 159 -13.79 -6.56 -2.12
N ASN A 160 -13.65 -7.67 -1.39
CA ASN A 160 -12.50 -7.93 -0.54
C ASN A 160 -11.59 -8.94 -1.26
N LEU A 161 -10.52 -8.45 -1.87
CA LEU A 161 -9.62 -9.22 -2.70
C LEU A 161 -8.31 -9.49 -1.95
N ARG A 162 -7.74 -10.69 -2.18
CA ARG A 162 -6.45 -11.09 -1.60
C ARG A 162 -5.61 -11.79 -2.67
N VAL A 163 -4.29 -11.62 -2.58
CA VAL A 163 -3.31 -12.31 -3.42
C VAL A 163 -1.98 -12.40 -2.72
N THR A 164 -1.30 -13.53 -2.90
CA THR A 164 0.09 -13.75 -2.47
C THR A 164 0.76 -14.76 -3.39
N MET A 165 2.04 -15.03 -3.21
CA MET A 165 2.73 -16.12 -3.90
C MET A 165 2.16 -17.47 -3.46
N PRO A 166 1.81 -18.38 -4.39
CA PRO A 166 1.28 -19.72 -4.07
C PRO A 166 2.41 -20.72 -3.73
N ILE A 167 3.20 -20.38 -2.73
CA ILE A 167 4.29 -21.22 -2.22
C ILE A 167 4.10 -21.47 -0.74
N THR A 168 4.73 -22.53 -0.22
CA THR A 168 4.67 -22.82 1.22
C THR A 168 5.46 -21.80 2.03
N LYS A 169 5.06 -21.59 3.29
CA LYS A 169 5.79 -20.72 4.23
C LYS A 169 7.27 -21.10 4.33
N LYS A 170 7.58 -22.41 4.36
CA LYS A 170 8.97 -22.91 4.40
C LYS A 170 9.77 -22.48 3.17
N MET A 171 9.19 -22.56 1.97
CA MET A 171 9.84 -22.10 0.74
C MET A 171 10.03 -20.60 0.74
N PHE A 172 9.03 -19.85 1.19
CA PHE A 172 9.10 -18.39 1.30
C PHE A 172 10.23 -17.95 2.25
N LEU A 173 10.30 -18.54 3.45
CA LEU A 173 11.34 -18.24 4.43
C LEU A 173 12.74 -18.57 3.90
N ARG A 174 12.92 -19.69 3.20
CA ARG A 174 14.20 -20.03 2.56
C ARG A 174 14.60 -18.98 1.53
N ALA A 175 13.69 -18.60 0.64
CA ALA A 175 13.96 -17.58 -0.38
C ALA A 175 14.26 -16.21 0.24
N SER A 176 13.54 -15.83 1.29
CA SER A 176 13.76 -14.61 2.05
C SER A 176 15.15 -14.60 2.71
N THR A 177 15.54 -15.69 3.37
CA THR A 177 16.87 -15.81 3.99
C THR A 177 17.99 -15.64 2.95
N ILE A 178 17.88 -16.32 1.81
CA ILE A 178 18.87 -16.18 0.71
C ILE A 178 18.92 -14.73 0.21
N TYR A 179 17.76 -14.10 0.03
CA TYR A 179 17.69 -12.71 -0.41
C TYR A 179 18.40 -11.76 0.56
N TRP A 180 18.07 -11.86 1.86
CA TRP A 180 18.64 -10.96 2.87
C TRP A 180 20.14 -11.19 3.10
N VAL A 181 20.59 -12.43 3.12
CA VAL A 181 22.04 -12.75 3.20
C VAL A 181 22.80 -12.17 2.01
N ASN A 182 22.26 -12.31 0.79
CA ASN A 182 22.88 -11.73 -0.39
C ASN A 182 22.85 -10.20 -0.37
N TYR A 183 21.79 -9.61 0.14
CA TYR A 183 21.67 -8.16 0.32
C TYR A 183 22.67 -7.65 1.36
N GLY A 184 22.81 -8.33 2.50
CA GLY A 184 23.82 -8.03 3.51
C GLY A 184 25.23 -8.07 2.95
N LYS A 185 25.59 -9.15 2.23
CA LYS A 185 26.91 -9.28 1.60
C LYS A 185 27.24 -8.12 0.65
N LYS A 186 26.27 -7.65 -0.14
CA LYS A 186 26.46 -6.48 -1.04
C LYS A 186 26.73 -5.18 -0.26
N ASN A 187 26.33 -5.12 1.00
CA ASN A 187 26.56 -3.97 1.89
C ASN A 187 27.69 -4.22 2.91
N GLY A 188 28.52 -5.26 2.69
CA GLY A 188 29.65 -5.57 3.57
C GLY A 188 29.27 -6.23 4.91
N ILE A 189 28.02 -6.70 5.05
CA ILE A 189 27.51 -7.34 6.28
C ILE A 189 27.53 -8.86 6.09
N THR A 190 28.15 -9.59 7.04
CA THR A 190 28.18 -11.05 7.02
C THR A 190 26.90 -11.67 7.56
N LYS A 191 26.67 -12.96 7.27
CA LYS A 191 25.54 -13.69 7.81
C LYS A 191 25.55 -13.72 9.33
N GLU A 192 26.72 -13.93 9.92
CA GLU A 192 26.95 -13.99 11.38
C GLU A 192 26.58 -12.65 12.04
N GLN A 193 26.98 -11.53 11.40
CA GLN A 193 26.60 -10.19 11.86
C GLN A 193 25.08 -9.95 11.77
N MET A 194 24.42 -10.50 10.74
CA MET A 194 22.95 -10.38 10.61
C MET A 194 22.19 -11.24 11.62
N GLU A 195 22.78 -12.34 12.09
CA GLU A 195 22.22 -13.22 13.13
C GLU A 195 22.52 -12.71 14.55
N CYS A 196 23.43 -11.75 14.69
CA CYS A 196 23.75 -11.09 15.95
C CYS A 196 22.78 -9.95 16.19
N MET A 197 22.19 -9.89 17.40
CA MET A 197 21.31 -8.78 17.82
C MET A 197 22.09 -7.50 18.20
N GLN A 198 23.41 -7.48 18.07
CA GLN A 198 24.24 -6.29 18.28
C GLN A 198 24.09 -5.38 17.03
N ILE A 199 23.23 -4.43 17.15
CA ILE A 199 23.10 -3.33 16.21
C ILE A 199 24.16 -2.30 16.58
N GLU A 200 25.37 -2.44 16.04
CA GLU A 200 26.53 -1.58 16.22
C GLU A 200 27.10 -1.50 17.66
N ASN A 201 28.41 -1.47 17.79
CA ASN A 201 29.09 -0.90 18.96
C ASN A 201 28.94 0.64 18.92
N GLY A 202 27.70 1.13 18.83
CA GLY A 202 27.39 2.52 18.89
C GLY A 202 27.53 2.99 20.32
N THR A 203 28.65 3.60 20.67
CA THR A 203 28.65 4.62 21.70
C THR A 203 27.68 5.69 21.23
N PHE A 204 26.49 5.75 21.85
CA PHE A 204 25.69 6.95 21.83
C PHE A 204 26.53 7.98 22.58
N ASP A 205 27.22 8.86 21.87
CA ASP A 205 27.76 10.05 22.46
C ASP A 205 26.58 10.88 22.98
N SER A 206 26.53 10.96 24.31
CA SER A 206 25.54 11.67 25.13
C SER A 206 25.62 13.18 24.93
#